data_36d44b0797dda77204f6d254f87425ca
#
_entry.id   36d44b0797dda77204f6d254f87425ca
#
_cell.length_a   1.000
_cell.length_b   1.000
_cell.length_c   1.000
_cell.angle_alpha   90.00
_cell.angle_beta   90.00
_cell.angle_gamma   90.00
#
_symmetry.space_group_name_H-M   'P 1'
#
loop_
_entity.id
_entity.type
_entity.pdbx_description
1 polymer ?
#
loop_
_entity_poly.entity_id
_entity_poly.type
_entity_poly.pdbx_seq_one_letter_code
_entity_poly.pdbx_strand_id
1 'polypeptide(L)'
;MEGSTEMSEDGAYLVVVDYEDERERKRAEYLLDNWEDGTIESLDGMSRVVRDVDIDELYDQLAAKVPEEELSAYELNRVDTEATQVQATIDETFDDVEAERVEWAMESIMKKRKAVDQGSTTDGESLWAVYTKKGRAEIQYDIREREQNTVRLHVVIDGFGEAPEFLREFIEEEIGYMIA
;
A
#
# COMPACT_ATOMS: atom_id res chain seq x y z
N MET A 1 -16.58 1.87 -25.74
CA MET A 1 -17.40 2.94 -25.10
C MET A 1 -16.68 3.26 -23.81
N GLU A 2 -15.89 4.31 -23.88
CA GLU A 2 -15.10 4.80 -22.73
C GLU A 2 -16.06 5.56 -21.82
N GLY A 3 -16.27 5.01 -20.61
CA GLY A 3 -16.97 5.70 -19.56
C GLY A 3 -16.01 6.66 -18.85
N SER A 4 -15.96 7.90 -19.35
CA SER A 4 -15.34 9.00 -18.61
C SER A 4 -16.13 9.21 -17.32
N THR A 5 -15.56 8.86 -16.18
CA THR A 5 -16.07 9.28 -14.88
C THR A 5 -15.88 10.79 -14.79
N GLU A 6 -16.94 11.55 -15.04
CA GLU A 6 -16.96 12.98 -14.71
C GLU A 6 -16.75 13.10 -13.20
N MET A 7 -15.58 13.60 -12.79
CA MET A 7 -15.35 14.07 -11.43
C MET A 7 -16.27 15.26 -11.21
N SER A 8 -17.26 15.11 -10.32
CA SER A 8 -18.08 16.24 -9.86
C SER A 8 -17.18 17.17 -9.05
N GLU A 9 -17.05 18.43 -9.51
CA GLU A 9 -16.17 19.45 -8.91
C GLU A 9 -16.54 19.86 -7.47
N ASP A 10 -17.63 19.34 -6.89
CA ASP A 10 -18.11 19.65 -5.52
C ASP A 10 -18.41 18.40 -4.68
N GLY A 11 -17.80 17.25 -4.98
CA GLY A 11 -18.08 16.00 -4.26
C GLY A 11 -17.41 15.96 -2.88
N ALA A 12 -18.20 15.97 -1.81
CA ALA A 12 -17.73 15.59 -0.49
C ALA A 12 -17.83 14.08 -0.31
N TYR A 13 -16.79 13.48 0.26
CA TYR A 13 -16.73 12.04 0.52
C TYR A 13 -16.54 11.78 2.01
N LEU A 14 -17.24 10.81 2.55
CA LEU A 14 -16.92 10.25 3.85
C LEU A 14 -16.00 9.06 3.63
N VAL A 15 -14.77 9.16 4.16
CA VAL A 15 -13.83 8.06 4.15
C VAL A 15 -13.86 7.37 5.52
N VAL A 16 -14.15 6.07 5.52
CA VAL A 16 -14.09 5.24 6.72
C VAL A 16 -12.93 4.28 6.54
N VAL A 17 -12.00 4.28 7.50
CA VAL A 17 -10.85 3.38 7.49
C VAL A 17 -11.02 2.37 8.60
N ASP A 18 -11.25 1.12 8.23
CA ASP A 18 -11.15 0.00 9.15
C ASP A 18 -9.67 -0.43 9.24
N TYR A 19 -9.24 -0.82 10.43
CA TYR A 19 -7.86 -1.24 10.68
C TYR A 19 -7.83 -2.50 11.55
N GLU A 20 -6.84 -3.34 11.32
CA GLU A 20 -6.64 -4.57 12.10
C GLU A 20 -5.74 -4.34 13.32
N ASP A 21 -4.79 -3.40 13.21
CA ASP A 21 -3.86 -3.09 14.28
C ASP A 21 -3.59 -1.57 14.44
N GLU A 22 -3.01 -1.21 15.61
CA GLU A 22 -2.64 0.16 15.95
C GLU A 22 -1.58 0.78 15.02
N ARG A 23 -0.79 0.00 14.32
CA ARG A 23 0.24 0.51 13.39
C ARG A 23 -0.40 0.96 12.09
N GLU A 24 -1.39 0.21 11.62
CA GLU A 24 -2.20 0.59 10.45
C GLU A 24 -2.97 1.86 10.74
N ARG A 25 -3.64 1.94 11.89
CA ARG A 25 -4.34 3.14 12.34
C ARG A 25 -3.45 4.38 12.29
N LYS A 26 -2.25 4.31 12.93
CA LYS A 26 -1.32 5.44 12.98
C LYS A 26 -0.80 5.88 11.62
N ARG A 27 -0.61 4.92 10.68
CA ARG A 27 -0.20 5.26 9.31
C ARG A 27 -1.29 5.97 8.54
N ALA A 28 -2.54 5.49 8.68
CA ALA A 28 -3.70 6.12 8.05
C ALA A 28 -3.95 7.52 8.62
N GLU A 29 -3.92 7.68 9.95
CA GLU A 29 -4.03 9.01 10.60
C GLU A 29 -2.94 9.96 10.09
N TYR A 30 -1.68 9.52 10.09
CA TYR A 30 -0.59 10.36 9.60
C TYR A 30 -0.78 10.79 8.14
N LEU A 31 -1.27 9.90 7.27
CA LEU A 31 -1.56 10.23 5.87
C LEU A 31 -2.66 11.28 5.77
N LEU A 32 -3.77 11.08 6.50
CA LEU A 32 -4.91 11.99 6.48
C LEU A 32 -4.57 13.37 7.05
N ASP A 33 -3.80 13.42 8.14
CA ASP A 33 -3.39 14.67 8.80
C ASP A 33 -2.39 15.50 7.96
N ASN A 34 -1.65 14.85 7.07
CA ASN A 34 -0.63 15.49 6.22
C ASN A 34 -0.99 15.50 4.73
N TRP A 35 -2.26 15.31 4.40
CA TRP A 35 -2.74 15.40 3.03
C TRP A 35 -2.71 16.84 2.53
N GLU A 36 -2.07 17.08 1.36
CA GLU A 36 -1.81 18.43 0.85
C GLU A 36 -2.92 18.98 -0.06
N ASP A 37 -3.71 18.08 -0.68
CA ASP A 37 -4.75 18.48 -1.62
C ASP A 37 -6.13 18.51 -1.01
N GLY A 38 -6.87 19.60 -1.19
CA GLY A 38 -8.24 19.76 -0.72
C GLY A 38 -8.34 19.98 0.79
N THR A 39 -9.46 19.59 1.37
CA THR A 39 -9.75 19.74 2.81
C THR A 39 -10.22 18.42 3.40
N ILE A 40 -9.54 17.94 4.42
CA ILE A 40 -9.99 16.81 5.24
C ILE A 40 -10.42 17.31 6.60
N GLU A 41 -11.70 17.13 6.92
CA GLU A 41 -12.28 17.50 8.20
C GLU A 41 -12.55 16.23 9.03
N SER A 42 -12.07 16.22 10.26
CA SER A 42 -12.41 15.15 11.20
C SER A 42 -13.87 15.27 11.61
N LEU A 43 -14.59 14.15 11.61
CA LEU A 43 -15.93 14.10 12.13
C LEU A 43 -15.90 14.19 13.65
N ASP A 44 -16.38 15.30 14.17
CA ASP A 44 -16.50 15.54 15.60
C ASP A 44 -17.97 15.71 16.02
N GLY A 45 -18.24 15.56 17.29
CA GLY A 45 -19.55 15.82 17.88
C GLY A 45 -20.61 14.76 17.52
N MET A 46 -21.74 15.22 16.99
CA MET A 46 -22.93 14.39 16.74
C MET A 46 -23.06 13.84 15.33
N SER A 47 -22.00 13.95 14.51
CA SER A 47 -22.00 13.35 13.16
C SER A 47 -22.11 11.83 13.21
N ARG A 48 -22.96 11.25 12.36
CA ARG A 48 -23.20 9.81 12.31
C ARG A 48 -23.39 9.32 10.87
N VAL A 49 -22.91 8.12 10.62
CA VAL A 49 -23.28 7.36 9.42
C VAL A 49 -24.48 6.51 9.79
N VAL A 50 -25.58 6.68 9.08
CA VAL A 50 -26.79 5.87 9.26
C VAL A 50 -26.97 4.94 8.07
N ARG A 51 -27.50 3.74 8.32
CA ARG A 51 -27.81 2.73 7.32
C ARG A 51 -29.15 2.08 7.68
N ASP A 52 -29.90 1.67 6.66
CA ASP A 52 -31.17 0.98 6.82
C ASP A 52 -32.20 1.78 7.65
N VAL A 53 -32.17 3.11 7.51
CA VAL A 53 -33.04 4.07 8.23
C VAL A 53 -33.84 4.87 7.21
N ASP A 54 -35.11 5.11 7.51
CA ASP A 54 -35.90 6.11 6.79
C ASP A 54 -35.31 7.49 7.12
N ILE A 55 -34.60 8.09 6.16
CA ILE A 55 -33.88 9.33 6.39
C ILE A 55 -34.82 10.51 6.57
N ASP A 56 -35.98 10.52 5.90
CA ASP A 56 -36.95 11.61 5.99
C ASP A 56 -37.61 11.61 7.38
N GLU A 57 -37.98 10.42 7.88
CA GLU A 57 -38.51 10.28 9.24
C GLU A 57 -37.50 10.70 10.31
N LEU A 58 -36.21 10.24 10.14
CA LEU A 58 -35.15 10.60 11.09
C LEU A 58 -34.88 12.11 11.08
N TYR A 59 -34.85 12.73 9.89
CA TYR A 59 -34.61 14.16 9.74
C TYR A 59 -35.74 14.99 10.39
N ASP A 60 -36.99 14.64 10.16
CA ASP A 60 -38.16 15.30 10.78
C ASP A 60 -38.12 15.21 12.31
N GLN A 61 -37.73 14.05 12.85
CA GLN A 61 -37.63 13.88 14.30
C GLN A 61 -36.45 14.68 14.89
N LEU A 62 -35.35 14.82 14.16
CA LEU A 62 -34.20 15.66 14.56
C LEU A 62 -34.55 17.14 14.49
N ALA A 63 -35.25 17.60 13.45
CA ALA A 63 -35.71 18.99 13.31
C ALA A 63 -36.64 19.41 14.42
N ALA A 64 -37.36 18.47 15.04
CA ALA A 64 -38.15 18.72 16.25
C ALA A 64 -37.29 18.91 17.53
N LYS A 65 -36.00 18.67 17.49
CA LYS A 65 -35.05 18.71 18.64
C LYS A 65 -34.04 19.84 18.54
N VAL A 66 -33.60 20.17 17.33
CA VAL A 66 -32.58 21.19 17.03
C VAL A 66 -33.10 22.05 15.87
N PRO A 67 -32.65 23.32 15.74
CA PRO A 67 -32.95 24.14 14.58
C PRO A 67 -32.57 23.46 13.25
N GLU A 68 -33.42 23.60 12.25
CA GLU A 68 -33.19 22.98 10.93
C GLU A 68 -31.88 23.44 10.28
N GLU A 69 -31.46 24.67 10.52
CA GLU A 69 -30.20 25.23 10.04
C GLU A 69 -28.95 24.56 10.63
N GLU A 70 -29.11 23.82 11.73
CA GLU A 70 -28.01 23.03 12.37
C GLU A 70 -27.98 21.57 11.89
N LEU A 71 -28.92 21.19 11.01
CA LEU A 71 -29.00 19.83 10.46
C LEU A 71 -28.49 19.79 9.03
N SER A 72 -27.70 18.76 8.73
CA SER A 72 -27.28 18.44 7.36
C SER A 72 -27.30 16.95 7.17
N ALA A 73 -27.88 16.48 6.08
CA ALA A 73 -27.86 15.09 5.65
C ALA A 73 -27.20 15.00 4.28
N TYR A 74 -26.28 14.03 4.13
CA TYR A 74 -25.56 13.79 2.90
C TYR A 74 -25.77 12.36 2.44
N GLU A 75 -26.08 12.18 1.18
CA GLU A 75 -26.10 10.86 0.56
C GLU A 75 -24.66 10.42 0.28
N LEU A 76 -24.31 9.24 0.80
CA LEU A 76 -22.98 8.65 0.65
C LEU A 76 -23.04 7.54 -0.41
N ASN A 77 -22.40 7.76 -1.54
CA ASN A 77 -22.25 6.75 -2.57
C ASN A 77 -20.90 6.07 -2.42
N ARG A 78 -20.89 4.73 -2.42
CA ARG A 78 -19.65 3.99 -2.49
C ARG A 78 -19.00 4.21 -3.84
N VAL A 79 -17.75 4.68 -3.82
CA VAL A 79 -16.92 4.75 -5.03
C VAL A 79 -16.04 3.48 -5.06
N ASP A 80 -16.22 2.68 -6.09
CA ASP A 80 -15.33 1.53 -6.33
C ASP A 80 -14.07 2.05 -7.03
N THR A 81 -13.02 2.23 -6.25
CA THR A 81 -11.70 2.59 -6.75
C THR A 81 -10.74 1.44 -6.53
N GLU A 82 -9.99 1.11 -7.56
CA GLU A 82 -8.90 0.13 -7.48
C GLU A 82 -7.58 0.90 -7.36
N ALA A 83 -6.78 0.52 -6.37
CA ALA A 83 -5.43 1.04 -6.27
C ALA A 83 -4.55 0.47 -7.39
N THR A 84 -3.82 1.33 -8.08
CA THR A 84 -2.90 0.89 -9.13
C THR A 84 -1.71 0.18 -8.51
N GLN A 85 -1.61 -1.11 -8.79
CA GLN A 85 -0.44 -1.90 -8.41
C GLN A 85 0.75 -1.52 -9.30
N VAL A 86 1.91 -1.37 -8.69
CA VAL A 86 3.18 -1.08 -9.35
C VAL A 86 4.11 -2.27 -9.16
N GLN A 87 4.80 -2.64 -10.22
CA GLN A 87 5.80 -3.70 -10.18
C GLN A 87 7.16 -3.13 -10.60
N ALA A 88 8.20 -3.46 -9.85
CA ALA A 88 9.59 -3.22 -10.21
C ALA A 88 10.35 -4.55 -10.27
N THR A 89 11.35 -4.65 -11.13
CA THR A 89 12.13 -5.87 -11.32
C THR A 89 13.61 -5.60 -11.30
N ILE A 90 14.39 -6.57 -10.80
CA ILE A 90 15.84 -6.61 -10.90
C ILE A 90 16.22 -7.89 -11.62
N ASP A 91 17.13 -7.81 -12.55
CA ASP A 91 17.68 -8.97 -13.28
C ASP A 91 19.18 -8.79 -13.40
N GLU A 92 19.91 -9.40 -12.48
CA GLU A 92 21.35 -9.25 -12.36
C GLU A 92 22.05 -10.58 -12.59
N THR A 93 23.26 -10.51 -13.14
CA THR A 93 24.10 -11.67 -13.39
C THR A 93 25.49 -11.41 -12.82
N PHE A 94 25.97 -12.35 -12.02
CA PHE A 94 27.25 -12.26 -11.33
C PHE A 94 28.20 -13.36 -11.86
N ASP A 95 29.36 -12.96 -12.30
CA ASP A 95 30.44 -13.88 -12.77
C ASP A 95 31.38 -14.18 -11.61
N ASP A 96 31.85 -15.43 -11.54
CA ASP A 96 32.77 -15.91 -10.51
C ASP A 96 32.28 -15.77 -9.06
N VAL A 97 30.94 -15.86 -8.85
CA VAL A 97 30.28 -15.79 -7.55
C VAL A 97 29.51 -17.08 -7.30
N GLU A 98 29.56 -17.59 -6.08
CA GLU A 98 28.78 -18.76 -5.65
C GLU A 98 27.33 -18.33 -5.32
N ALA A 99 26.34 -19.19 -5.61
CA ALA A 99 24.93 -18.92 -5.37
C ALA A 99 24.64 -18.63 -3.88
N GLU A 100 25.31 -19.36 -2.97
CA GLU A 100 25.18 -19.17 -1.53
C GLU A 100 25.58 -17.74 -1.09
N ARG A 101 26.54 -17.11 -1.79
CA ARG A 101 26.93 -15.74 -1.49
C ARG A 101 25.82 -14.74 -1.88
N VAL A 102 25.18 -14.95 -3.03
CA VAL A 102 24.07 -14.13 -3.50
C VAL A 102 22.85 -14.30 -2.56
N GLU A 103 22.57 -15.54 -2.15
CA GLU A 103 21.50 -15.86 -1.20
C GLU A 103 21.73 -15.18 0.15
N TRP A 104 22.95 -15.29 0.70
CA TRP A 104 23.32 -14.62 1.94
C TRP A 104 23.18 -13.10 1.84
N ALA A 105 23.54 -12.49 0.70
CA ALA A 105 23.39 -11.06 0.47
C ALA A 105 21.91 -10.66 0.47
N MET A 106 21.06 -11.38 -0.25
CA MET A 106 19.61 -11.13 -0.29
C MET A 106 18.98 -11.28 1.10
N GLU A 107 19.27 -12.35 1.83
CA GLU A 107 18.77 -12.49 3.21
C GLU A 107 19.23 -11.35 4.14
N SER A 108 20.48 -10.91 3.99
CA SER A 108 21.02 -9.79 4.79
C SER A 108 20.29 -8.47 4.47
N ILE A 109 19.98 -8.22 3.20
CA ILE A 109 19.20 -7.09 2.73
C ILE A 109 17.78 -7.14 3.31
N MET A 110 17.12 -8.30 3.25
CA MET A 110 15.78 -8.49 3.83
C MET A 110 15.79 -8.25 5.34
N LYS A 111 16.76 -8.77 6.07
CA LYS A 111 16.94 -8.55 7.52
C LYS A 111 17.19 -7.06 7.83
N LYS A 112 18.00 -6.36 7.03
CA LYS A 112 18.27 -4.92 7.17
C LYS A 112 16.99 -4.08 7.03
N ARG A 113 16.06 -4.50 6.17
CA ARG A 113 14.74 -3.86 5.99
C ARG A 113 13.67 -4.38 6.94
N LYS A 114 14.00 -5.32 7.84
CA LYS A 114 13.04 -5.98 8.74
C LYS A 114 11.88 -6.60 7.95
N ALA A 115 12.21 -7.15 6.79
CA ALA A 115 11.26 -7.89 5.98
C ALA A 115 10.77 -9.12 6.75
N VAL A 116 9.51 -9.47 6.52
CA VAL A 116 8.88 -10.65 7.10
C VAL A 116 8.91 -11.77 6.07
N ASP A 117 9.55 -12.86 6.42
CA ASP A 117 9.58 -14.08 5.59
C ASP A 117 8.16 -14.65 5.49
N GLN A 118 7.69 -14.87 4.26
CA GLN A 118 6.39 -15.47 3.94
C GLN A 118 6.54 -16.91 3.42
N GLY A 119 7.76 -17.44 3.41
CA GLY A 119 8.08 -18.77 2.88
C GLY A 119 8.47 -18.72 1.41
N SER A 120 7.99 -19.69 0.65
CA SER A 120 8.31 -19.82 -0.77
C SER A 120 7.05 -19.96 -1.62
N THR A 121 7.12 -19.47 -2.84
CA THR A 121 6.07 -19.66 -3.85
C THR A 121 6.01 -21.12 -4.29
N THR A 122 4.97 -21.48 -5.06
CA THR A 122 4.82 -22.84 -5.64
C THR A 122 5.99 -23.20 -6.57
N ASP A 123 6.62 -22.19 -7.18
CA ASP A 123 7.75 -22.34 -8.09
C ASP A 123 9.12 -22.33 -7.38
N GLY A 124 9.09 -22.21 -6.03
CA GLY A 124 10.29 -22.28 -5.17
C GLY A 124 11.01 -20.95 -4.96
N GLU A 125 10.43 -19.85 -5.40
CA GLU A 125 10.96 -18.49 -5.19
C GLU A 125 10.75 -18.07 -3.74
N SER A 126 11.73 -17.36 -3.16
CA SER A 126 11.61 -16.81 -1.81
C SER A 126 10.65 -15.62 -1.79
N LEU A 127 9.72 -15.60 -0.83
CA LEU A 127 8.68 -14.57 -0.71
C LEU A 127 8.82 -13.79 0.61
N TRP A 128 8.85 -12.47 0.51
CA TRP A 128 9.03 -11.57 1.64
C TRP A 128 8.04 -10.40 1.60
N ALA A 129 7.49 -10.00 2.75
CA ALA A 129 6.71 -8.78 2.90
C ALA A 129 7.56 -7.68 3.55
N VAL A 130 7.55 -6.49 2.97
CA VAL A 130 8.32 -5.34 3.44
C VAL A 130 7.42 -4.14 3.67
N TYR A 131 7.62 -3.46 4.79
CA TYR A 131 6.95 -2.20 5.12
C TYR A 131 7.98 -1.08 5.16
N THR A 132 7.78 -0.08 4.34
CA THR A 132 8.65 1.10 4.27
C THR A 132 7.85 2.37 4.57
N LYS A 133 8.54 3.51 4.69
CA LYS A 133 7.86 4.82 4.76
C LYS A 133 7.14 5.18 3.45
N LYS A 134 7.49 4.52 2.33
CA LYS A 134 6.87 4.74 1.01
C LYS A 134 5.68 3.81 0.74
N GLY A 135 5.46 2.82 1.58
CA GLY A 135 4.37 1.86 1.46
C GLY A 135 4.78 0.42 1.76
N ARG A 136 3.82 -0.48 1.55
CA ARG A 136 4.00 -1.93 1.62
C ARG A 136 4.37 -2.47 0.25
N ALA A 137 5.26 -3.46 0.22
CA ALA A 137 5.53 -4.24 -0.97
C ALA A 137 5.79 -5.71 -0.62
N GLU A 138 5.60 -6.57 -1.59
CA GLU A 138 6.01 -7.97 -1.57
C GLU A 138 7.23 -8.14 -2.49
N ILE A 139 8.23 -8.87 -2.04
CA ILE A 139 9.45 -9.14 -2.78
C ILE A 139 9.52 -10.63 -3.01
N GLN A 140 9.61 -11.03 -4.26
CA GLN A 140 9.88 -12.40 -4.67
C GLN A 140 11.25 -12.43 -5.34
N TYR A 141 12.07 -13.42 -5.01
CA TYR A 141 13.33 -13.60 -5.73
C TYR A 141 13.70 -15.06 -5.95
N ASP A 142 14.45 -15.26 -7.01
CA ASP A 142 14.95 -16.53 -7.46
C ASP A 142 16.45 -16.39 -7.82
N ILE A 143 17.22 -17.37 -7.39
CA ILE A 143 18.68 -17.43 -7.64
C ILE A 143 18.97 -18.71 -8.39
N ARG A 144 19.53 -18.58 -9.58
CA ARG A 144 19.87 -19.72 -10.45
C ARG A 144 21.32 -19.72 -10.85
N GLU A 145 21.99 -20.84 -10.58
CA GLU A 145 23.30 -21.11 -11.17
C GLU A 145 23.15 -21.37 -12.67
N ARG A 146 24.08 -20.83 -13.43
CA ARG A 146 24.25 -21.08 -14.87
C ARG A 146 25.62 -21.70 -15.16
N GLU A 147 25.81 -22.10 -16.39
CA GLU A 147 27.10 -22.58 -16.85
C GLU A 147 28.20 -21.52 -16.67
N GLN A 148 29.45 -21.94 -16.50
CA GLN A 148 30.61 -21.08 -16.35
C GLN A 148 30.71 -20.27 -15.05
N ASN A 149 30.26 -20.84 -13.93
CA ASN A 149 30.37 -20.19 -12.61
C ASN A 149 29.63 -18.82 -12.56
N THR A 150 28.50 -18.74 -13.23
CA THR A 150 27.67 -17.54 -13.33
C THR A 150 26.38 -17.76 -12.56
N VAL A 151 25.96 -16.77 -11.73
CA VAL A 151 24.73 -16.79 -10.97
C VAL A 151 23.80 -15.68 -11.45
N ARG A 152 22.55 -16.00 -11.74
CA ARG A 152 21.51 -15.05 -12.04
C ARG A 152 20.62 -14.86 -10.83
N LEU A 153 20.40 -13.61 -10.45
CA LEU A 153 19.39 -13.16 -9.51
C LEU A 153 18.24 -12.49 -10.28
N HIS A 154 17.04 -12.96 -10.05
CA HIS A 154 15.82 -12.32 -10.53
C HIS A 154 14.98 -11.92 -9.33
N VAL A 155 14.57 -10.65 -9.25
CA VAL A 155 13.74 -10.11 -8.17
C VAL A 155 12.53 -9.44 -8.78
N VAL A 156 11.36 -9.72 -8.22
CA VAL A 156 10.09 -9.05 -8.53
C VAL A 156 9.60 -8.38 -7.26
N ILE A 157 9.25 -7.11 -7.36
CA ILE A 157 8.78 -6.29 -6.25
C ILE A 157 7.41 -5.74 -6.61
N ASP A 158 6.38 -6.26 -5.97
CA ASP A 158 4.99 -5.86 -6.17
C ASP A 158 4.51 -5.00 -5.00
N GLY A 159 3.81 -3.91 -5.30
CA GLY A 159 3.30 -3.03 -4.25
C GLY A 159 2.50 -1.87 -4.79
N PHE A 160 2.39 -0.82 -4.00
CA PHE A 160 1.64 0.38 -4.35
C PHE A 160 2.49 1.63 -4.14
N GLY A 161 2.20 2.68 -4.94
CA GLY A 161 2.90 3.95 -4.86
C GLY A 161 4.39 3.85 -5.19
N GLU A 162 5.23 4.51 -4.41
CA GLU A 162 6.68 4.58 -4.64
C GLU A 162 7.47 3.41 -4.01
N ALA A 163 6.82 2.53 -3.26
CA ALA A 163 7.54 1.49 -2.51
C ALA A 163 8.31 0.51 -3.39
N PRO A 164 7.78 -0.01 -4.53
CA PRO A 164 8.50 -0.96 -5.36
C PRO A 164 9.78 -0.37 -5.95
N GLU A 165 9.72 0.84 -6.49
CA GLU A 165 10.87 1.49 -7.11
C GLU A 165 11.94 1.85 -6.07
N PHE A 166 11.53 2.38 -4.92
CA PHE A 166 12.43 2.65 -3.81
C PHE A 166 13.16 1.38 -3.31
N LEU A 167 12.46 0.25 -3.26
CA LEU A 167 13.07 -1.02 -2.85
C LEU A 167 13.98 -1.59 -3.92
N ARG A 168 13.64 -1.43 -5.20
CA ARG A 168 14.50 -1.80 -6.32
C ARG A 168 15.85 -1.09 -6.23
N GLU A 169 15.85 0.23 -6.17
CA GLU A 169 17.07 1.03 -6.06
C GLU A 169 17.91 0.65 -4.83
N PHE A 170 17.23 0.44 -3.70
CA PHE A 170 17.91 0.03 -2.47
C PHE A 170 18.56 -1.37 -2.59
N ILE A 171 17.87 -2.35 -3.18
CA ILE A 171 18.41 -3.72 -3.34
C ILE A 171 19.59 -3.71 -4.32
N GLU A 172 19.46 -3.01 -5.46
CA GLU A 172 20.55 -2.86 -6.44
C GLU A 172 21.81 -2.27 -5.80
N GLU A 173 21.67 -1.20 -5.01
CA GLU A 173 22.77 -0.56 -4.31
C GLU A 173 23.45 -1.51 -3.31
N GLU A 174 22.66 -2.14 -2.44
CA GLU A 174 23.17 -3.01 -1.37
C GLU A 174 23.84 -4.28 -1.94
N ILE A 175 23.24 -4.88 -2.96
CA ILE A 175 23.80 -6.09 -3.56
C ILE A 175 25.11 -5.78 -4.29
N GLY A 176 25.20 -4.62 -4.94
CA GLY A 176 26.43 -4.12 -5.54
C GLY A 176 27.57 -3.97 -4.53
N TYR A 177 27.27 -3.52 -3.30
CA TYR A 177 28.29 -3.44 -2.22
C TYR A 177 28.68 -4.80 -1.63
N MET A 178 27.77 -5.77 -1.58
CA MET A 178 28.02 -7.06 -0.93
C MET A 178 28.70 -8.08 -1.84
N ILE A 179 28.53 -7.94 -3.14
CA ILE A 179 29.01 -8.91 -4.15
C ILE A 179 30.22 -8.38 -4.93
N ALA A 180 30.47 -7.07 -4.90
CA ALA A 180 31.62 -6.45 -5.56
C ALA A 180 32.98 -6.97 -5.04
#